data_53e90f9d6e695df5b037fa3f0f608d27
#
_entry.id   53e90f9d6e695df5b037fa3f0f608d27
#
_cell.length_a   1.000
_cell.length_b   1.000
_cell.length_c   1.000
_cell.angle_alpha   90.00
_cell.angle_beta   90.00
_cell.angle_gamma   90.00
#
_symmetry.space_group_name_H-M   'P 1'
#
loop_
_entity.id
_entity.type
_entity.pdbx_description
1 polymer ?
#
loop_
_entity_poly.entity_id
_entity_poly.type
_entity_poly.pdbx_seq_one_letter_code
_entity_poly.pdbx_strand_id
1 'polypeptide(L)'
;MKCIDISNNNGNINFNQVKAEGVEAVYIKATEGTTYKDSYLDTNYSNSHYVGLKTGFYHFLVGTSSPESQAASFYNAIKDKSNDLIPMLDVESVFDGLMDYVVRFISKFKELSNMNIGIYTYTGFVDNLDNRIADYPLWEANYNNDPWNLPDNFFNNRIGHQYTETGSINGISTACDINEFNDGVLMKVTGYVRTNYLPNGYKGDGSFEGVDMEYVLSYFNGIRCYVRSDSKGIWIETQTLSMDKCLDLKSTLGNWFYDIK
;
A
#
# COMPACT_ATOMS: atom_id res chain seq x y z
N MET A 1 7.53 -2.86 -13.47
CA MET A 1 7.90 -1.56 -12.87
C MET A 1 9.25 -1.69 -12.20
N LYS A 2 10.26 -0.98 -12.75
CA LYS A 2 11.62 -1.00 -12.18
C LYS A 2 11.65 -0.26 -10.84
N CYS A 3 12.10 -0.93 -9.81
CA CYS A 3 12.17 -0.40 -8.45
C CYS A 3 13.55 -0.68 -7.85
N ILE A 4 13.97 0.16 -6.94
CA ILE A 4 15.12 -0.07 -6.06
C ILE A 4 14.65 -0.13 -4.62
N ASP A 5 15.41 -0.79 -3.76
CA ASP A 5 15.22 -0.62 -2.31
C ASP A 5 16.50 -0.11 -1.66
N ILE A 6 16.31 0.72 -0.65
CA ILE A 6 17.37 1.54 -0.06
C ILE A 6 17.22 1.68 1.45
N SER A 7 18.35 1.96 2.07
CA SER A 7 18.46 2.27 3.50
C SER A 7 19.55 3.32 3.73
N ASN A 8 19.88 3.58 4.99
CA ASN A 8 21.04 4.38 5.36
C ASN A 8 22.36 3.85 4.79
N ASN A 9 22.44 2.56 4.42
CA ASN A 9 23.65 1.95 3.84
C ASN A 9 23.99 2.53 2.46
N ASN A 10 23.01 3.06 1.73
CA ASN A 10 23.22 3.67 0.42
C ASN A 10 23.72 5.13 0.50
N GLY A 11 23.76 5.72 1.70
CA GLY A 11 24.25 7.08 1.92
C GLY A 11 23.41 8.15 1.22
N ASN A 12 24.09 9.19 0.74
CA ASN A 12 23.41 10.27 0.02
C ASN A 12 23.11 9.88 -1.42
N ILE A 13 21.85 10.00 -1.82
CA ILE A 13 21.35 9.60 -3.13
C ILE A 13 20.94 10.83 -3.95
N ASN A 14 21.34 10.87 -5.22
CA ASN A 14 20.83 11.83 -6.20
C ASN A 14 19.62 11.27 -6.94
N PHE A 15 18.43 11.49 -6.41
CA PHE A 15 17.19 10.94 -6.97
C PHE A 15 16.83 11.47 -8.37
N ASN A 16 17.35 12.63 -8.80
CA ASN A 16 17.18 13.07 -10.19
C ASN A 16 17.90 12.12 -11.16
N GLN A 17 19.11 11.67 -10.80
CA GLN A 17 19.85 10.70 -11.63
C GLN A 17 19.18 9.31 -11.56
N VAL A 18 18.74 8.89 -10.38
CA VAL A 18 17.99 7.63 -10.21
C VAL A 18 16.75 7.61 -11.10
N LYS A 19 15.96 8.70 -11.11
CA LYS A 19 14.78 8.82 -11.98
C LYS A 19 15.14 8.77 -13.46
N ALA A 20 16.25 9.42 -13.85
CA ALA A 20 16.73 9.43 -15.24
C ALA A 20 17.17 8.05 -15.75
N GLU A 21 17.55 7.11 -14.84
CA GLU A 21 17.85 5.70 -15.14
C GLU A 21 16.60 4.84 -15.36
N GLY A 22 15.41 5.45 -15.39
CA GLY A 22 14.15 4.75 -15.59
C GLY A 22 13.62 4.03 -14.35
N VAL A 23 14.15 4.32 -13.17
CA VAL A 23 13.55 3.85 -11.90
C VAL A 23 12.20 4.55 -11.73
N GLU A 24 11.18 3.77 -11.44
CA GLU A 24 9.79 4.23 -11.30
C GLU A 24 9.34 4.31 -9.83
N ALA A 25 9.96 3.47 -8.98
CA ALA A 25 9.58 3.34 -7.59
C ALA A 25 10.78 3.07 -6.67
N VAL A 26 10.59 3.29 -5.37
CA VAL A 26 11.59 3.04 -4.34
C VAL A 26 10.93 2.48 -3.08
N TYR A 27 11.48 1.38 -2.56
CA TYR A 27 11.24 0.95 -1.19
C TYR A 27 12.31 1.51 -0.26
N ILE A 28 11.89 2.06 0.87
CA ILE A 28 12.75 2.74 1.84
C ILE A 28 12.66 2.01 3.17
N LYS A 29 13.81 1.59 3.74
CA LYS A 29 13.85 1.07 5.11
C LYS A 29 13.26 2.10 6.05
N ALA A 30 12.25 1.72 6.81
CA ALA A 30 11.65 2.60 7.80
C ALA A 30 12.16 2.30 9.20
N THR A 31 12.06 1.03 9.61
CA THR A 31 12.38 0.62 10.97
C THR A 31 12.91 -0.80 11.00
N GLU A 32 13.56 -1.14 12.12
CA GLU A 32 13.98 -2.49 12.49
C GLU A 32 13.73 -2.68 13.98
N GLY A 33 13.10 -3.78 14.38
CA GLY A 33 12.71 -3.97 15.76
C GLY A 33 11.84 -2.83 16.29
N THR A 34 12.02 -2.45 17.55
CA THR A 34 11.22 -1.38 18.19
C THR A 34 11.96 -0.06 18.38
N THR A 35 13.29 -0.07 18.27
CA THR A 35 14.13 1.07 18.65
C THR A 35 14.89 1.70 17.50
N TYR A 36 15.06 0.97 16.39
CA TYR A 36 15.77 1.47 15.24
C TYR A 36 14.78 2.10 14.23
N LYS A 37 14.97 3.37 13.95
CA LYS A 37 14.41 4.08 12.79
C LYS A 37 15.56 4.40 11.84
N ASP A 38 15.43 4.08 10.56
CA ASP A 38 16.46 4.37 9.58
C ASP A 38 16.75 5.88 9.54
N SER A 39 18.02 6.23 9.66
CA SER A 39 18.46 7.63 9.78
C SER A 39 18.23 8.44 8.49
N TYR A 40 18.09 7.77 7.35
CA TYR A 40 17.79 8.38 6.05
C TYR A 40 16.33 8.29 5.63
N LEU A 41 15.45 7.68 6.45
CA LEU A 41 14.03 7.50 6.11
C LEU A 41 13.39 8.80 5.61
N ASP A 42 13.47 9.86 6.39
CA ASP A 42 12.78 11.12 6.09
C ASP A 42 13.42 11.84 4.89
N THR A 43 14.74 11.79 4.77
CA THR A 43 15.49 12.38 3.66
C THR A 43 15.21 11.64 2.35
N ASN A 44 15.30 10.29 2.37
CA ASN A 44 15.04 9.47 1.20
C ASN A 44 13.57 9.61 0.73
N TYR A 45 12.62 9.61 1.67
CA TYR A 45 11.22 9.86 1.35
C TYR A 45 11.00 11.21 0.69
N SER A 46 11.48 12.29 1.31
CA SER A 46 11.27 13.64 0.78
C SER A 46 11.86 13.83 -0.62
N ASN A 47 13.08 13.32 -0.82
CA ASN A 47 13.80 13.50 -2.09
C ASN A 47 13.24 12.61 -3.21
N SER A 48 12.87 11.36 -2.93
CA SER A 48 12.26 10.46 -3.92
C SER A 48 10.87 10.93 -4.32
N HIS A 49 10.08 11.38 -3.34
CA HIS A 49 8.75 11.96 -3.60
C HIS A 49 8.82 13.26 -4.41
N TYR A 50 9.79 14.12 -4.13
CA TYR A 50 10.01 15.39 -4.88
C TYR A 50 10.25 15.15 -6.37
N VAL A 51 10.98 14.10 -6.75
CA VAL A 51 11.21 13.76 -8.17
C VAL A 51 10.10 12.91 -8.78
N GLY A 52 9.05 12.60 -8.03
CA GLY A 52 7.89 11.84 -8.49
C GLY A 52 8.14 10.35 -8.66
N LEU A 53 9.00 9.75 -7.83
CA LEU A 53 9.06 8.30 -7.68
C LEU A 53 7.91 7.83 -6.78
N LYS A 54 7.33 6.67 -7.11
CA LYS A 54 6.41 6.00 -6.19
C LYS A 54 7.19 5.49 -4.98
N THR A 55 6.64 5.69 -3.78
CA THR A 55 7.32 5.35 -2.54
C THR A 55 6.60 4.26 -1.76
N GLY A 56 7.37 3.32 -1.23
CA GLY A 56 6.96 2.30 -0.28
C GLY A 56 7.94 2.19 0.87
N PHE A 57 7.55 1.48 1.91
CA PHE A 57 8.36 1.33 3.11
C PHE A 57 8.43 -0.13 3.54
N TYR A 58 9.56 -0.51 4.17
CA TYR A 58 9.68 -1.82 4.77
C TYR A 58 10.17 -1.78 6.21
N HIS A 59 9.82 -2.81 6.96
CA HIS A 59 10.22 -3.06 8.32
C HIS A 59 10.98 -4.37 8.42
N PHE A 60 12.20 -4.33 8.93
CA PHE A 60 13.00 -5.52 9.21
C PHE A 60 12.57 -6.16 10.53
N LEU A 61 12.06 -7.39 10.44
CA LEU A 61 11.54 -8.13 11.59
C LEU A 61 12.67 -8.78 12.40
N VAL A 62 12.64 -8.58 13.70
CA VAL A 62 13.58 -9.22 14.63
C VAL A 62 12.85 -9.96 15.76
N GLY A 63 13.42 -11.06 16.25
CA GLY A 63 12.83 -11.86 17.34
C GLY A 63 13.02 -11.32 18.76
N THR A 64 13.61 -10.13 18.93
CA THR A 64 14.06 -9.61 20.23
C THR A 64 13.07 -8.72 20.97
N SER A 65 11.94 -8.36 20.33
CA SER A 65 10.89 -7.51 20.93
C SER A 65 9.53 -7.94 20.42
N SER A 66 8.43 -7.60 21.10
CA SER A 66 7.11 -8.13 20.71
C SER A 66 6.69 -7.71 19.31
N PRO A 67 5.98 -8.56 18.55
CA PRO A 67 5.54 -8.24 17.19
C PRO A 67 4.58 -7.06 17.16
N GLU A 68 3.73 -6.90 18.17
CA GLU A 68 2.80 -5.79 18.28
C GLU A 68 3.53 -4.44 18.44
N SER A 69 4.60 -4.43 19.23
CA SER A 69 5.41 -3.23 19.43
C SER A 69 6.17 -2.86 18.15
N GLN A 70 6.67 -3.86 17.40
CA GLN A 70 7.31 -3.64 16.10
C GLN A 70 6.31 -3.12 15.07
N ALA A 71 5.12 -3.70 14.99
CA ALA A 71 4.05 -3.22 14.11
C ALA A 71 3.66 -1.77 14.41
N ALA A 72 3.57 -1.40 15.70
CA ALA A 72 3.30 -0.03 16.12
C ALA A 72 4.45 0.93 15.78
N SER A 73 5.71 0.49 15.94
CA SER A 73 6.90 1.27 15.56
C SER A 73 6.90 1.54 14.05
N PHE A 74 6.67 0.52 13.23
CA PHE A 74 6.60 0.66 11.79
C PHE A 74 5.47 1.59 11.36
N TYR A 75 4.24 1.35 11.84
CA TYR A 75 3.10 2.21 11.53
C TYR A 75 3.37 3.67 11.89
N ASN A 76 3.88 3.95 13.08
CA ASN A 76 4.19 5.31 13.51
C ASN A 76 5.26 6.00 12.66
N ALA A 77 6.20 5.25 12.09
CA ALA A 77 7.23 5.80 11.21
C ALA A 77 6.69 6.22 9.83
N ILE A 78 5.61 5.57 9.34
CA ILE A 78 5.11 5.75 7.98
C ILE A 78 3.73 6.39 7.85
N LYS A 79 2.94 6.48 8.94
CA LYS A 79 1.52 6.92 8.90
C LYS A 79 1.29 8.30 8.31
N ASP A 80 2.26 9.20 8.44
CA ASP A 80 2.18 10.59 7.97
C ASP A 80 2.89 10.79 6.61
N LYS A 81 3.26 9.69 5.94
CA LYS A 81 3.90 9.67 4.62
C LYS A 81 2.94 9.11 3.57
N SER A 82 3.04 9.59 2.34
CA SER A 82 2.33 8.98 1.22
C SER A 82 2.91 7.58 0.96
N ASN A 83 2.05 6.57 0.96
CA ASN A 83 2.41 5.20 0.66
C ASN A 83 1.80 4.84 -0.70
N ASP A 84 2.59 4.96 -1.78
CA ASP A 84 2.14 4.58 -3.11
C ASP A 84 2.19 3.06 -3.33
N LEU A 85 3.08 2.40 -2.58
CA LEU A 85 3.30 0.96 -2.61
C LEU A 85 2.83 0.32 -1.28
N ILE A 86 2.46 -0.96 -1.34
CA ILE A 86 2.09 -1.75 -0.15
C ILE A 86 3.28 -1.81 0.82
N PRO A 87 3.12 -1.42 2.10
CA PRO A 87 4.16 -1.61 3.11
C PRO A 87 4.58 -3.08 3.21
N MET A 88 5.89 -3.34 3.38
CA MET A 88 6.44 -4.69 3.44
C MET A 88 6.96 -5.04 4.83
N LEU A 89 6.64 -6.24 5.27
CA LEU A 89 7.28 -6.91 6.38
C LEU A 89 8.43 -7.77 5.84
N ASP A 90 9.63 -7.42 6.18
CA ASP A 90 10.85 -8.12 5.79
C ASP A 90 11.14 -9.22 6.80
N VAL A 91 11.06 -10.49 6.34
CA VAL A 91 11.13 -11.70 7.15
C VAL A 91 12.25 -12.59 6.64
N GLU A 92 13.42 -12.47 7.26
CA GLU A 92 14.62 -13.21 6.83
C GLU A 92 15.52 -13.67 8.01
N SER A 93 14.98 -13.65 9.23
CA SER A 93 15.68 -14.10 10.43
C SER A 93 14.94 -15.25 11.10
N VAL A 94 15.63 -16.36 11.37
CA VAL A 94 15.06 -17.52 12.09
C VAL A 94 15.10 -17.28 13.59
N PHE A 95 13.98 -17.50 14.26
CA PHE A 95 13.86 -17.56 15.71
C PHE A 95 12.64 -18.39 16.13
N ASP A 96 12.60 -18.80 17.39
CA ASP A 96 11.51 -19.64 17.90
C ASP A 96 10.15 -18.94 17.80
N GLY A 97 9.17 -19.63 17.23
CA GLY A 97 7.81 -19.10 17.06
C GLY A 97 7.67 -18.08 15.93
N LEU A 98 8.60 -18.04 14.97
CA LEU A 98 8.62 -17.08 13.85
C LEU A 98 7.25 -16.85 13.22
N MET A 99 6.55 -17.92 12.85
CA MET A 99 5.27 -17.77 12.14
C MET A 99 4.15 -17.18 13.00
N ASP A 100 4.09 -17.52 14.28
CA ASP A 100 3.14 -16.88 15.21
C ASP A 100 3.46 -15.39 15.37
N TYR A 101 4.74 -15.08 15.33
CA TYR A 101 5.24 -13.73 15.43
C TYR A 101 4.85 -12.89 14.19
N VAL A 102 5.06 -13.43 13.00
CA VAL A 102 4.67 -12.79 11.71
C VAL A 102 3.15 -12.54 11.68
N VAL A 103 2.34 -13.54 12.03
CA VAL A 103 0.87 -13.39 12.02
C VAL A 103 0.40 -12.33 13.02
N ARG A 104 0.99 -12.27 14.22
CA ARG A 104 0.67 -11.24 15.22
C ARG A 104 1.09 -9.86 14.81
N PHE A 105 2.27 -9.70 14.16
CA PHE A 105 2.69 -8.44 13.59
C PHE A 105 1.68 -7.93 12.56
N ILE A 106 1.32 -8.77 11.60
CA ILE A 106 0.36 -8.44 10.53
C ILE A 106 -1.00 -8.05 11.12
N SER A 107 -1.49 -8.84 12.09
CA SER A 107 -2.76 -8.57 12.76
C SER A 107 -2.76 -7.20 13.43
N LYS A 108 -1.68 -6.87 14.16
CA LYS A 108 -1.53 -5.59 14.83
C LYS A 108 -1.38 -4.44 13.85
N PHE A 109 -0.63 -4.61 12.77
CA PHE A 109 -0.49 -3.58 11.75
C PHE A 109 -1.83 -3.25 11.08
N LYS A 110 -2.65 -4.26 10.77
CA LYS A 110 -4.01 -4.09 10.22
C LYS A 110 -4.98 -3.46 11.20
N GLU A 111 -4.81 -3.70 12.50
CA GLU A 111 -5.59 -3.01 13.55
C GLU A 111 -5.28 -1.51 13.62
N LEU A 112 -4.02 -1.13 13.41
CA LEU A 112 -3.54 0.25 13.49
C LEU A 112 -3.80 1.04 12.19
N SER A 113 -3.92 0.34 11.07
CA SER A 113 -4.00 0.96 9.75
C SER A 113 -5.01 0.26 8.85
N ASN A 114 -5.57 1.01 7.87
CA ASN A 114 -6.36 0.43 6.78
C ASN A 114 -5.49 0.00 5.58
N MET A 115 -4.16 0.04 5.73
CA MET A 115 -3.24 -0.34 4.66
C MET A 115 -3.14 -1.87 4.55
N ASN A 116 -3.04 -2.35 3.33
CA ASN A 116 -2.60 -3.71 3.10
C ASN A 116 -1.12 -3.83 3.48
N ILE A 117 -0.63 -5.06 3.73
CA ILE A 117 0.79 -5.32 4.01
C ILE A 117 1.23 -6.56 3.24
N GLY A 118 2.43 -6.52 2.67
CA GLY A 118 3.07 -7.66 2.00
C GLY A 118 4.22 -8.24 2.82
N ILE A 119 4.76 -9.34 2.32
CA ILE A 119 5.91 -10.03 2.88
C ILE A 119 7.08 -9.89 1.91
N TYR A 120 8.25 -9.49 2.42
CA TYR A 120 9.50 -9.69 1.73
C TYR A 120 10.24 -10.86 2.40
N THR A 121 10.82 -11.71 1.57
CA THR A 121 11.72 -12.78 1.99
C THR A 121 12.57 -13.24 0.79
N TYR A 122 13.57 -14.09 1.00
CA TYR A 122 14.33 -14.67 -0.11
C TYR A 122 13.99 -16.14 -0.32
N THR A 123 14.19 -16.64 -1.54
CA THR A 123 13.83 -18.00 -1.96
C THR A 123 14.29 -19.08 -0.97
N GLY A 124 15.54 -18.98 -0.50
CA GLY A 124 16.10 -19.96 0.45
C GLY A 124 15.50 -19.88 1.87
N PHE A 125 14.74 -18.84 2.19
CA PHE A 125 14.09 -18.67 3.48
C PHE A 125 12.64 -19.18 3.50
N VAL A 126 12.01 -19.34 2.34
CA VAL A 126 10.58 -19.66 2.19
C VAL A 126 10.18 -20.90 3.02
N ASP A 127 11.06 -21.90 3.12
CA ASP A 127 10.80 -23.13 3.89
C ASP A 127 10.68 -22.90 5.42
N ASN A 128 11.06 -21.73 5.93
CA ASN A 128 10.85 -21.34 7.33
C ASN A 128 9.46 -20.71 7.57
N LEU A 129 8.70 -20.47 6.50
CA LEU A 129 7.38 -19.85 6.50
C LEU A 129 6.32 -20.92 6.22
N ASP A 130 5.03 -20.58 6.44
CA ASP A 130 3.93 -21.52 6.21
C ASP A 130 2.68 -20.88 5.58
N ASN A 131 1.70 -21.71 5.24
CA ASN A 131 0.50 -21.32 4.50
C ASN A 131 -0.40 -20.28 5.19
N ARG A 132 -0.15 -19.91 6.43
CA ARG A 132 -0.89 -18.83 7.11
C ARG A 132 -0.73 -17.47 6.44
N ILE A 133 0.32 -17.31 5.63
CA ILE A 133 0.61 -16.09 4.88
C ILE A 133 0.59 -16.28 3.35
N ALA A 134 0.12 -17.41 2.85
CA ALA A 134 0.13 -17.75 1.42
C ALA A 134 -0.57 -16.73 0.51
N ASP A 135 -1.61 -16.06 1.01
CA ASP A 135 -2.40 -15.09 0.24
C ASP A 135 -1.90 -13.64 0.36
N TYR A 136 -0.87 -13.41 1.18
CA TYR A 136 -0.28 -12.08 1.26
C TYR A 136 0.59 -11.78 0.04
N PRO A 137 0.65 -10.50 -0.38
CA PRO A 137 1.56 -10.08 -1.44
C PRO A 137 3.00 -10.45 -1.10
N LEU A 138 3.68 -11.16 -2.01
CA LEU A 138 5.07 -11.56 -1.85
C LEU A 138 6.00 -10.75 -2.74
N TRP A 139 7.00 -10.14 -2.13
CA TRP A 139 8.21 -9.65 -2.78
C TRP A 139 9.35 -10.63 -2.44
N GLU A 140 9.81 -11.37 -3.44
CA GLU A 140 10.80 -12.44 -3.26
C GLU A 140 12.16 -12.05 -3.80
N ALA A 141 13.21 -12.28 -3.00
CA ALA A 141 14.57 -12.10 -3.43
C ALA A 141 15.18 -13.41 -3.94
N ASN A 142 15.78 -13.34 -5.12
CA ASN A 142 16.60 -14.39 -5.72
C ASN A 142 17.57 -13.75 -6.71
N TYR A 143 18.85 -13.68 -6.33
CA TYR A 143 19.87 -12.91 -7.04
C TYR A 143 20.41 -13.64 -8.28
N ASN A 144 19.55 -13.89 -9.23
CA ASN A 144 19.85 -14.61 -10.47
C ASN A 144 20.04 -13.69 -11.69
N ASN A 145 19.87 -12.38 -11.53
CA ASN A 145 19.93 -11.35 -12.58
C ASN A 145 18.92 -11.54 -13.73
N ASP A 146 17.85 -12.29 -13.51
CA ASP A 146 16.82 -12.59 -14.50
C ASP A 146 15.43 -12.32 -13.89
N PRO A 147 14.84 -11.12 -14.12
CA PRO A 147 13.56 -10.75 -13.53
C PRO A 147 12.46 -11.78 -13.79
N TRP A 148 11.74 -12.14 -12.74
CA TRP A 148 10.63 -13.12 -12.75
C TRP A 148 11.03 -14.58 -12.96
N ASN A 149 12.29 -14.90 -13.10
CA ASN A 149 12.78 -16.27 -13.09
C ASN A 149 12.92 -16.77 -11.64
N LEU A 150 11.84 -17.27 -11.08
CA LEU A 150 11.72 -17.68 -9.69
C LEU A 150 11.15 -19.10 -9.61
N PRO A 151 11.63 -19.94 -8.66
CA PRO A 151 11.03 -21.25 -8.42
C PRO A 151 9.61 -21.11 -7.87
N ASP A 152 8.81 -22.14 -8.04
CA ASP A 152 7.50 -22.25 -7.41
C ASP A 152 7.65 -22.34 -5.89
N ASN A 153 6.70 -21.75 -5.18
CA ASN A 153 6.57 -21.86 -3.73
C ASN A 153 5.08 -21.79 -3.32
N PHE A 154 4.78 -21.81 -2.02
CA PHE A 154 3.41 -21.86 -1.52
C PHE A 154 2.66 -20.52 -1.59
N PHE A 155 3.30 -19.41 -1.91
CA PHE A 155 2.62 -18.12 -2.01
C PHE A 155 1.78 -18.01 -3.28
N ASN A 156 0.54 -17.56 -3.13
CA ASN A 156 -0.41 -17.42 -4.24
C ASN A 156 -0.30 -16.07 -4.96
N ASN A 157 0.36 -15.07 -4.37
CA ASN A 157 0.36 -13.69 -4.85
C ASN A 157 1.76 -13.08 -4.87
N ARG A 158 2.60 -13.52 -5.80
CA ARG A 158 3.93 -12.93 -6.01
C ARG A 158 3.79 -11.62 -6.80
N ILE A 159 4.20 -10.49 -6.19
CA ILE A 159 4.08 -9.16 -6.76
C ILE A 159 5.42 -8.51 -7.13
N GLY A 160 6.54 -9.01 -6.62
CA GLY A 160 7.85 -8.47 -6.87
C GLY A 160 8.97 -9.50 -6.82
N HIS A 161 10.02 -9.25 -7.60
CA HIS A 161 11.27 -9.99 -7.60
C HIS A 161 12.45 -9.03 -7.41
N GLN A 162 13.20 -9.20 -6.33
CA GLN A 162 14.53 -8.60 -6.15
C GLN A 162 15.55 -9.53 -6.80
N TYR A 163 16.00 -9.16 -8.00
CA TYR A 163 16.79 -10.07 -8.82
C TYR A 163 18.31 -9.86 -8.74
N THR A 164 18.76 -8.78 -8.08
CA THR A 164 20.19 -8.52 -7.79
C THR A 164 20.35 -7.59 -6.59
N GLU A 165 21.40 -7.83 -5.81
CA GLU A 165 21.88 -6.98 -4.71
C GLU A 165 23.14 -6.17 -5.09
N THR A 166 23.64 -6.35 -6.30
CA THR A 166 24.89 -5.75 -6.79
C THR A 166 24.68 -4.82 -7.98
N GLY A 167 23.47 -4.30 -8.14
CA GLY A 167 23.12 -3.38 -9.20
C GLY A 167 23.87 -2.05 -9.10
N SER A 168 24.03 -1.39 -10.24
CA SER A 168 24.61 -0.04 -10.32
C SER A 168 23.55 0.90 -10.90
N ILE A 169 23.22 1.95 -10.15
CA ILE A 169 22.24 2.98 -10.54
C ILE A 169 22.93 4.34 -10.41
N ASN A 170 22.89 5.15 -11.48
CA ASN A 170 23.41 6.50 -11.43
C ASN A 170 22.71 7.31 -10.33
N GLY A 171 23.52 7.98 -9.50
CA GLY A 171 23.03 8.72 -8.34
C GLY A 171 23.14 7.96 -7.02
N ILE A 172 23.52 6.69 -7.04
CA ILE A 172 23.84 5.87 -5.86
C ILE A 172 25.32 5.45 -5.95
N SER A 173 26.09 5.71 -4.92
CA SER A 173 27.55 5.44 -4.93
C SER A 173 27.93 4.03 -4.45
N THR A 174 26.98 3.29 -3.91
CA THR A 174 27.12 1.90 -3.45
C THR A 174 26.49 0.93 -4.44
N ALA A 175 26.67 -0.37 -4.25
CA ALA A 175 25.79 -1.37 -4.83
C ALA A 175 24.34 -1.10 -4.38
N CYS A 176 23.38 -1.45 -5.22
CA CYS A 176 21.97 -1.19 -5.02
C CYS A 176 21.15 -2.41 -5.41
N ASP A 177 20.17 -2.71 -4.58
CA ASP A 177 19.18 -3.74 -4.86
C ASP A 177 18.25 -3.28 -5.98
N ILE A 178 18.05 -4.15 -6.99
CA ILE A 178 17.17 -3.85 -8.11
C ILE A 178 16.05 -4.88 -8.18
N ASN A 179 14.85 -4.35 -8.38
CA ASN A 179 13.62 -5.10 -8.32
C ASN A 179 12.77 -4.89 -9.57
N GLU A 180 11.96 -5.89 -9.89
CA GLU A 180 10.86 -5.78 -10.83
C GLU A 180 9.54 -6.11 -10.12
N PHE A 181 8.56 -5.20 -10.23
CA PHE A 181 7.23 -5.38 -9.64
C PHE A 181 6.12 -5.37 -10.70
N ASN A 182 5.06 -6.13 -10.46
CA ASN A 182 3.79 -5.95 -11.18
C ASN A 182 2.89 -4.93 -10.43
N ASP A 183 1.73 -4.61 -11.02
CA ASP A 183 0.81 -3.62 -10.46
C ASP A 183 0.17 -4.04 -9.12
N GLY A 184 0.33 -5.29 -8.72
CA GLY A 184 -0.11 -5.79 -7.42
C GLY A 184 0.58 -5.11 -6.23
N VAL A 185 1.73 -4.46 -6.46
CA VAL A 185 2.48 -3.71 -5.46
C VAL A 185 1.84 -2.37 -5.11
N LEU A 186 0.98 -1.83 -5.99
CA LEU A 186 0.39 -0.51 -5.78
C LEU A 186 -0.63 -0.52 -4.64
N MET A 187 -0.52 0.47 -3.76
CA MET A 187 -1.55 0.70 -2.76
C MET A 187 -2.87 1.01 -3.44
N LYS A 188 -3.86 0.18 -3.14
CA LYS A 188 -5.25 0.47 -3.54
C LYS A 188 -5.82 1.46 -2.53
N VAL A 189 -5.75 2.74 -2.87
CA VAL A 189 -6.47 3.76 -2.09
C VAL A 189 -7.95 3.55 -2.35
N THR A 190 -8.67 3.23 -1.30
CA THR A 190 -10.12 3.01 -1.36
C THR A 190 -10.84 4.03 -0.50
N GLY A 191 -12.08 4.30 -0.85
CA GLY A 191 -12.96 5.18 -0.11
C GLY A 191 -14.42 4.83 -0.38
N TYR A 192 -15.34 5.61 0.17
CA TYR A 192 -16.73 5.57 -0.23
C TYR A 192 -17.25 6.99 -0.44
N VAL A 193 -18.17 7.13 -1.38
CA VAL A 193 -18.76 8.43 -1.74
C VAL A 193 -20.03 8.65 -0.94
N ARG A 194 -20.19 9.87 -0.42
CA ARG A 194 -21.46 10.34 0.16
C ARG A 194 -22.04 11.43 -0.70
N THR A 195 -23.36 11.41 -0.86
CA THR A 195 -24.11 12.51 -1.47
C THR A 195 -24.47 13.57 -0.44
N ASN A 196 -24.82 14.75 -0.91
CA ASN A 196 -25.61 15.71 -0.14
C ASN A 196 -26.96 15.12 0.20
N TYR A 197 -27.72 15.76 1.09
CA TYR A 197 -29.11 15.41 1.35
C TYR A 197 -29.91 15.46 0.06
N LEU A 198 -30.68 14.41 -0.19
CA LEU A 198 -31.51 14.30 -1.38
C LEU A 198 -32.72 15.22 -1.23
N PRO A 199 -33.01 16.05 -2.22
CA PRO A 199 -34.12 16.99 -2.15
C PRO A 199 -35.47 16.29 -2.35
N ASN A 200 -36.51 16.82 -1.72
CA ASN A 200 -37.89 16.48 -2.07
C ASN A 200 -38.23 17.06 -3.45
N GLY A 201 -39.17 16.44 -4.14
CA GLY A 201 -39.62 16.90 -5.46
C GLY A 201 -38.49 16.82 -6.51
N TYR A 202 -37.72 15.80 -6.46
CA TYR A 202 -36.46 15.64 -7.14
C TYR A 202 -36.50 15.85 -8.67
N LYS A 203 -37.58 15.45 -9.34
CA LYS A 203 -37.79 15.73 -10.78
C LYS A 203 -38.27 17.14 -11.09
N GLY A 204 -38.58 17.92 -10.07
CA GLY A 204 -38.91 19.33 -10.24
C GLY A 204 -40.23 19.64 -10.98
N ASP A 205 -41.09 18.65 -11.15
CA ASP A 205 -42.39 18.82 -11.83
C ASP A 205 -43.52 19.33 -10.90
N GLY A 206 -43.20 19.54 -9.62
CA GLY A 206 -44.15 20.06 -8.63
C GLY A 206 -45.27 19.11 -8.22
N SER A 207 -45.39 17.95 -8.86
CA SER A 207 -46.41 16.94 -8.60
C SER A 207 -45.95 15.82 -7.69
N PHE A 208 -44.65 15.72 -7.43
CA PHE A 208 -44.05 14.64 -6.69
C PHE A 208 -43.41 15.12 -5.38
N GLU A 209 -43.95 14.64 -4.26
CA GLU A 209 -43.36 14.86 -2.94
C GLU A 209 -42.52 13.63 -2.55
N GLY A 210 -41.20 13.80 -2.48
CA GLY A 210 -40.26 12.75 -2.11
C GLY A 210 -39.07 12.63 -3.07
N VAL A 211 -38.30 11.57 -2.93
CA VAL A 211 -37.10 11.32 -3.74
C VAL A 211 -37.36 10.15 -4.69
N ASP A 212 -37.20 10.38 -5.98
CA ASP A 212 -37.21 9.31 -6.98
C ASP A 212 -35.92 8.48 -6.88
N MET A 213 -35.97 7.41 -6.12
CA MET A 213 -34.82 6.55 -5.86
C MET A 213 -34.34 5.81 -7.11
N GLU A 214 -35.21 5.47 -8.06
CA GLU A 214 -34.79 4.84 -9.32
C GLU A 214 -33.90 5.77 -10.13
N TYR A 215 -34.32 7.02 -10.26
CA TYR A 215 -33.52 8.03 -10.93
C TYR A 215 -32.20 8.29 -10.19
N VAL A 216 -32.22 8.45 -8.87
CA VAL A 216 -30.99 8.67 -8.07
C VAL A 216 -30.02 7.50 -8.23
N LEU A 217 -30.52 6.27 -8.10
CA LEU A 217 -29.66 5.08 -8.17
C LEU A 217 -29.10 4.81 -9.57
N SER A 218 -29.71 5.39 -10.62
CA SER A 218 -29.16 5.29 -11.99
C SER A 218 -27.74 5.87 -12.13
N TYR A 219 -27.36 6.81 -11.26
CA TYR A 219 -26.00 7.36 -11.22
C TYR A 219 -24.94 6.39 -10.64
N PHE A 220 -25.41 5.36 -9.92
CA PHE A 220 -24.56 4.40 -9.23
C PHE A 220 -24.55 3.01 -9.90
N ASN A 221 -24.75 2.95 -11.19
CA ASN A 221 -24.92 1.71 -11.93
C ASN A 221 -23.83 0.66 -11.58
N GLY A 222 -24.25 -0.52 -11.11
CA GLY A 222 -23.37 -1.60 -10.68
C GLY A 222 -22.69 -1.39 -9.32
N ILE A 223 -22.98 -0.31 -8.61
CA ILE A 223 -22.40 0.01 -7.29
C ILE A 223 -23.46 -0.24 -6.21
N ARG A 224 -23.10 -1.00 -5.18
CA ARG A 224 -23.96 -1.16 -4.01
C ARG A 224 -23.99 0.15 -3.22
N CYS A 225 -25.21 0.62 -2.93
CA CYS A 225 -25.45 1.85 -2.19
C CYS A 225 -26.25 1.58 -0.92
N TYR A 226 -26.03 2.41 0.06
CA TYR A 226 -26.75 2.43 1.34
C TYR A 226 -27.49 3.77 1.47
N VAL A 227 -28.79 3.72 1.70
CA VAL A 227 -29.58 4.90 2.05
C VAL A 227 -29.42 5.15 3.54
N ARG A 228 -29.00 6.36 3.88
CA ARG A 228 -28.85 6.84 5.26
C ARG A 228 -29.83 7.98 5.51
N SER A 229 -30.18 8.19 6.76
CA SER A 229 -31.06 9.30 7.15
C SER A 229 -30.75 9.80 8.56
N ASP A 230 -31.08 11.06 8.76
CA ASP A 230 -31.12 11.70 10.07
C ASP A 230 -32.32 12.69 10.12
N SER A 231 -32.39 13.54 11.14
CA SER A 231 -33.48 14.54 11.29
C SER A 231 -33.50 15.62 10.20
N LYS A 232 -32.43 15.72 9.37
CA LYS A 232 -32.33 16.74 8.31
C LYS A 232 -32.71 16.19 6.93
N GLY A 233 -32.69 14.86 6.75
CA GLY A 233 -33.02 14.24 5.47
C GLY A 233 -32.38 12.89 5.25
N ILE A 234 -32.32 12.51 4.00
CA ILE A 234 -31.71 11.26 3.55
C ILE A 234 -30.53 11.54 2.59
N TRP A 235 -29.53 10.65 2.60
CA TRP A 235 -28.41 10.68 1.67
C TRP A 235 -28.00 9.27 1.26
N ILE A 236 -27.16 9.15 0.24
CA ILE A 236 -26.57 7.89 -0.25
C ILE A 236 -25.12 7.79 0.19
N GLU A 237 -24.73 6.59 0.66
CA GLU A 237 -23.34 6.16 0.81
C GLU A 237 -23.08 4.96 -0.09
N THR A 238 -21.97 4.96 -0.83
CA THR A 238 -21.58 3.78 -1.62
C THR A 238 -20.90 2.73 -0.74
N GLN A 239 -20.82 1.50 -1.24
CA GLN A 239 -19.82 0.56 -0.74
C GLN A 239 -18.41 1.16 -0.90
N THR A 240 -17.41 0.54 -0.27
CA THR A 240 -16.01 0.87 -0.51
C THR A 240 -15.65 0.63 -1.98
N LEU A 241 -15.01 1.61 -2.61
CA LEU A 241 -14.62 1.66 -4.02
C LEU A 241 -13.16 2.02 -4.12
N SER A 242 -12.52 1.77 -5.27
CA SER A 242 -11.23 2.37 -5.59
C SER A 242 -11.35 3.90 -5.61
N MET A 243 -10.27 4.61 -5.31
CA MET A 243 -10.25 6.07 -5.34
C MET A 243 -10.61 6.62 -6.73
N ASP A 244 -10.13 5.99 -7.81
CA ASP A 244 -10.47 6.38 -9.18
C ASP A 244 -11.98 6.34 -9.39
N LYS A 245 -12.63 5.26 -8.92
CA LYS A 245 -14.10 5.15 -9.00
C LYS A 245 -14.84 6.17 -8.14
N CYS A 246 -14.26 6.53 -6.98
CA CYS A 246 -14.79 7.63 -6.16
C CYS A 246 -14.69 8.98 -6.88
N LEU A 247 -13.59 9.23 -7.57
CA LEU A 247 -13.38 10.47 -8.35
C LEU A 247 -14.28 10.52 -9.59
N ASP A 248 -14.51 9.40 -10.27
CA ASP A 248 -15.50 9.29 -11.36
C ASP A 248 -16.90 9.66 -10.86
N LEU A 249 -17.30 9.10 -9.72
CA LEU A 249 -18.60 9.41 -9.10
C LEU A 249 -18.70 10.88 -8.67
N LYS A 250 -17.62 11.46 -8.14
CA LYS A 250 -17.59 12.90 -7.82
C LYS A 250 -17.89 13.74 -9.05
N SER A 251 -17.30 13.40 -10.20
CA SER A 251 -17.54 14.09 -11.47
C SER A 251 -18.97 13.91 -11.95
N THR A 252 -19.50 12.68 -11.85
CA THR A 252 -20.85 12.32 -12.32
C THR A 252 -21.94 12.94 -11.47
N LEU A 253 -21.78 12.95 -10.14
CA LEU A 253 -22.77 13.47 -9.19
C LEU A 253 -22.81 15.01 -9.16
N GLY A 254 -21.72 15.68 -9.50
CA GLY A 254 -21.68 17.14 -9.52
C GLY A 254 -22.10 17.76 -8.18
N ASN A 255 -23.16 18.57 -8.17
CA ASN A 255 -23.67 19.24 -6.98
C ASN A 255 -24.26 18.28 -5.92
N TRP A 256 -24.49 17.03 -6.27
CA TRP A 256 -24.95 16.02 -5.30
C TRP A 256 -23.82 15.37 -4.54
N PHE A 257 -22.59 15.50 -5.02
CA PHE A 257 -21.43 15.02 -4.31
C PHE A 257 -21.23 15.82 -3.02
N TYR A 258 -21.02 15.11 -1.90
CA TYR A 258 -20.67 15.71 -0.63
C TYR A 258 -19.17 15.51 -0.32
N ASP A 259 -18.76 14.26 -0.08
CA ASP A 259 -17.35 13.94 0.17
C ASP A 259 -16.99 12.48 -0.18
N ILE A 260 -15.71 12.18 -0.10
CA ILE A 260 -15.14 10.83 -0.06
C ILE A 260 -14.62 10.60 1.34
N LYS A 261 -14.95 9.45 1.93
CA LYS A 261 -14.50 9.01 3.25
C LYS A 261 -13.66 7.74 3.14
#